data_b796d6479c5fb8637119de34532459c9
#
_entry.id   b796d6479c5fb8637119de34532459c9
#
_cell.length_a   1.000
_cell.length_b   1.000
_cell.length_c   1.000
_cell.angle_alpha   90.00
_cell.angle_beta   90.00
_cell.angle_gamma   90.00
#
_symmetry.space_group_name_H-M   'P 1'
#
loop_
_entity.id
_entity.type
_entity.pdbx_description
1 polymer ?
#
loop_
_entity_poly.entity_id
_entity_poly.type
_entity_poly.pdbx_seq_one_letter_code
_entity_poly.pdbx_strand_id
1 'polypeptide(L)'
;MLETRNYTILDSSPVLYDRAFSAESLAEDFEIKDGKWYVDADGWLVGENPDCSAAMVMSKGEYFGDVLVEFDAATVLPATRDINITFHGSWDEEKNCRDVAYVFGLEGWWRGYVGFEKSPDYKFVANTKLLNFVPGKTYHIAVGNIANDLFIFVDGVLAMELSDADPIDMNKYGRIGFEAFCTRVKYKNLVVKQIEKVYSKPGYDPEF
;
A
#
# COMPACT_ATOMS: atom_id res chain seq x y z
N MET A 1 -12.45 12.22 -6.29
CA MET A 1 -12.35 12.56 -4.83
C MET A 1 -12.61 11.31 -4.03
N LEU A 2 -11.82 11.07 -2.98
CA LEU A 2 -12.00 9.98 -2.03
C LEU A 2 -12.53 10.55 -0.71
N GLU A 3 -13.50 9.88 -0.10
CA GLU A 3 -14.11 10.33 1.15
C GLU A 3 -13.80 9.34 2.28
N THR A 4 -13.06 9.79 3.29
CA THR A 4 -12.89 9.11 4.56
C THR A 4 -13.99 9.57 5.53
N ARG A 5 -13.99 9.05 6.73
CA ARG A 5 -14.97 9.42 7.76
C ARG A 5 -14.98 10.93 8.07
N ASN A 6 -13.80 11.53 8.11
CA ASN A 6 -13.62 12.92 8.55
C ASN A 6 -13.18 13.86 7.45
N TYR A 7 -12.72 13.35 6.30
CA TYR A 7 -12.08 14.16 5.28
C TYR A 7 -12.52 13.78 3.88
N THR A 8 -12.59 14.77 3.02
CA THR A 8 -12.61 14.61 1.56
C THR A 8 -11.22 14.91 1.05
N ILE A 9 -10.57 13.91 0.41
CA ILE A 9 -9.26 14.05 -0.24
C ILE A 9 -9.49 14.64 -1.63
N LEU A 10 -8.79 15.73 -1.92
CA LEU A 10 -8.99 16.48 -3.15
C LEU A 10 -8.23 15.85 -4.33
N ASP A 11 -8.84 15.84 -5.50
CA ASP A 11 -8.19 15.40 -6.75
C ASP A 11 -7.02 16.31 -7.14
N SER A 12 -7.02 17.57 -6.66
CA SER A 12 -5.94 18.55 -6.81
C SER A 12 -4.70 18.24 -5.97
N SER A 13 -4.72 17.21 -5.13
CA SER A 13 -3.57 16.81 -4.30
C SER A 13 -2.31 16.70 -5.15
N PRO A 14 -1.21 17.42 -4.78
CA PRO A 14 0.02 17.44 -5.55
C PRO A 14 0.60 16.05 -5.77
N VAL A 15 0.97 15.75 -7.01
CA VAL A 15 1.61 14.49 -7.38
C VAL A 15 3.09 14.56 -7.02
N LEU A 16 3.53 13.60 -6.21
CA LEU A 16 4.93 13.44 -5.80
C LEU A 16 5.66 12.40 -6.67
N TYR A 17 4.93 11.40 -7.16
CA TYR A 17 5.42 10.37 -8.08
C TYR A 17 4.30 9.90 -9.00
N ASP A 18 4.58 9.84 -10.31
CA ASP A 18 3.70 9.30 -11.35
C ASP A 18 4.56 8.91 -12.55
N ARG A 19 5.24 7.79 -12.46
CA ARG A 19 6.06 7.27 -13.55
C ARG A 19 5.65 5.83 -13.84
N ALA A 20 5.35 5.55 -15.11
CA ALA A 20 5.02 4.20 -15.54
C ALA A 20 6.17 3.24 -15.26
N PHE A 21 5.85 2.01 -14.85
CA PHE A 21 6.86 0.98 -14.68
C PHE A 21 7.49 0.59 -16.01
N SER A 22 8.80 0.56 -16.02
CA SER A 22 9.68 0.08 -17.09
C SER A 22 10.94 -0.51 -16.47
N ALA A 23 11.76 -1.21 -17.24
CA ALA A 23 13.05 -1.68 -16.74
C ALA A 23 13.94 -0.52 -16.25
N GLU A 24 13.84 0.64 -16.91
CA GLU A 24 14.57 1.86 -16.56
C GLU A 24 14.05 2.43 -15.23
N SER A 25 12.71 2.68 -15.09
CA SER A 25 12.16 3.23 -13.85
C SER A 25 12.35 2.27 -12.67
N LEU A 26 12.28 0.95 -12.89
CA LEU A 26 12.58 -0.01 -11.83
C LEU A 26 14.03 0.12 -11.35
N ALA A 27 14.99 0.28 -12.26
CA ALA A 27 16.40 0.42 -11.90
C ALA A 27 16.73 1.79 -11.26
N GLU A 28 16.09 2.86 -11.72
CA GLU A 28 16.36 4.23 -11.24
C GLU A 28 15.65 4.55 -9.93
N ASP A 29 14.36 4.19 -9.82
CA ASP A 29 13.48 4.66 -8.75
C ASP A 29 13.31 3.66 -7.61
N PHE A 30 13.67 2.38 -7.84
CA PHE A 30 13.44 1.30 -6.88
C PHE A 30 14.72 0.51 -6.58
N GLU A 31 14.66 -0.20 -5.47
CA GLU A 31 15.71 -1.09 -5.00
C GLU A 31 15.08 -2.45 -4.67
N ILE A 32 15.54 -3.50 -5.34
CA ILE A 32 15.14 -4.88 -5.05
C ILE A 32 15.89 -5.33 -3.81
N LYS A 33 15.18 -5.59 -2.73
CA LYS A 33 15.74 -6.06 -1.47
C LYS A 33 15.79 -7.58 -1.40
N ASP A 34 14.76 -8.24 -1.94
CA ASP A 34 14.71 -9.70 -2.03
C ASP A 34 13.71 -10.15 -3.10
N GLY A 35 13.84 -11.41 -3.56
CA GLY A 35 12.96 -12.02 -4.53
C GLY A 35 13.24 -11.61 -5.97
N LYS A 36 12.35 -12.02 -6.87
CA LYS A 36 12.46 -11.73 -8.29
C LYS A 36 11.43 -10.68 -8.70
N TRP A 37 11.94 -9.54 -9.16
CA TRP A 37 11.15 -8.41 -9.63
C TRP A 37 11.54 -8.02 -11.05
N TYR A 38 10.55 -7.78 -11.90
CA TYR A 38 10.76 -7.33 -13.27
C TYR A 38 9.52 -6.62 -13.80
N VAL A 39 9.69 -5.86 -14.86
CA VAL A 39 8.55 -5.26 -15.57
C VAL A 39 8.27 -6.10 -16.82
N ASP A 40 7.02 -6.52 -16.97
CA ASP A 40 6.59 -7.31 -18.12
C ASP A 40 6.32 -6.45 -19.36
N ALA A 41 6.00 -7.10 -20.49
CA ALA A 41 5.76 -6.42 -21.77
C ALA A 41 4.55 -5.48 -21.76
N ASP A 42 3.62 -5.69 -20.83
CA ASP A 42 2.43 -4.84 -20.65
C ASP A 42 2.64 -3.70 -19.65
N GLY A 43 3.86 -3.55 -19.12
CA GLY A 43 4.23 -2.50 -18.16
C GLY A 43 3.77 -2.78 -16.73
N TRP A 44 3.56 -4.04 -16.35
CA TRP A 44 3.33 -4.44 -14.97
C TRP A 44 4.62 -4.73 -14.24
N LEU A 45 4.81 -4.16 -13.07
CA LEU A 45 5.83 -4.61 -12.12
C LEU A 45 5.37 -5.94 -11.52
N VAL A 46 6.10 -7.01 -11.81
CA VAL A 46 5.78 -8.38 -11.36
C VAL A 46 6.74 -8.80 -10.27
N GLY A 47 6.20 -9.24 -9.14
CA GLY A 47 6.93 -9.85 -8.04
C GLY A 47 6.65 -11.35 -7.98
N GLU A 48 7.70 -12.15 -7.91
CA GLU A 48 7.63 -13.60 -7.79
C GLU A 48 8.46 -14.08 -6.60
N ASN A 49 7.83 -14.84 -5.72
CA ASN A 49 8.51 -15.56 -4.66
C ASN A 49 7.77 -16.86 -4.34
N PRO A 50 8.23 -18.00 -4.85
CA PRO A 50 7.66 -19.31 -4.53
C PRO A 50 8.03 -19.77 -3.12
N ASP A 51 9.16 -19.28 -2.59
CA ASP A 51 9.63 -19.61 -1.25
C ASP A 51 8.91 -18.73 -0.23
N CYS A 52 8.64 -19.26 0.96
CA CYS A 52 7.93 -18.51 2.00
C CYS A 52 8.85 -17.50 2.71
N SER A 53 9.48 -16.63 1.95
CA SER A 53 10.19 -15.43 2.39
C SER A 53 9.52 -14.19 1.82
N ALA A 54 9.80 -13.03 2.37
CA ALA A 54 9.25 -11.78 1.89
C ALA A 54 10.12 -11.23 0.74
N ALA A 55 9.75 -11.53 -0.51
CA ALA A 55 10.31 -10.78 -1.63
C ALA A 55 9.84 -9.33 -1.56
N MET A 56 10.75 -8.38 -1.65
CA MET A 56 10.45 -6.96 -1.50
C MET A 56 11.21 -6.08 -2.49
N VAL A 57 10.50 -5.11 -3.04
CA VAL A 57 11.06 -3.99 -3.80
C VAL A 57 10.63 -2.69 -3.13
N MET A 58 11.57 -1.77 -2.88
CA MET A 58 11.30 -0.50 -2.20
C MET A 58 11.68 0.70 -3.06
N SER A 59 10.92 1.78 -2.95
CA SER A 59 11.28 3.05 -3.58
C SER A 59 12.61 3.57 -3.02
N LYS A 60 13.44 4.19 -3.86
CA LYS A 60 14.58 4.99 -3.42
C LYS A 60 14.14 6.37 -2.92
N GLY A 61 13.04 6.89 -3.50
CA GLY A 61 12.40 8.11 -3.04
C GLY A 61 11.67 7.90 -1.71
N GLU A 62 11.54 8.98 -0.95
CA GLU A 62 10.84 9.03 0.34
C GLU A 62 9.70 10.05 0.26
N TYR A 63 8.56 9.70 0.84
CA TYR A 63 7.31 10.46 0.80
C TYR A 63 6.79 10.61 2.23
N PHE A 64 6.86 11.83 2.76
CA PHE A 64 6.63 12.12 4.18
C PHE A 64 5.27 12.76 4.44
N GLY A 65 4.81 12.68 5.69
CA GLY A 65 3.58 13.32 6.16
C GLY A 65 2.31 12.62 5.68
N ASP A 66 1.28 13.39 5.33
CA ASP A 66 -0.01 12.86 4.87
C ASP A 66 0.12 12.47 3.40
N VAL A 67 0.17 11.18 3.09
CA VAL A 67 0.35 10.67 1.73
C VAL A 67 -0.77 9.75 1.30
N LEU A 68 -1.09 9.79 0.00
CA LEU A 68 -1.96 8.87 -0.70
C LEU A 68 -1.13 8.11 -1.73
N VAL A 69 -1.22 6.79 -1.70
CA VAL A 69 -0.58 5.89 -2.66
C VAL A 69 -1.67 5.15 -3.41
N GLU A 70 -1.77 5.39 -4.71
CA GLU A 70 -2.73 4.76 -5.62
C GLU A 70 -2.01 3.82 -6.58
N PHE A 71 -2.57 2.65 -6.83
CA PHE A 71 -2.02 1.68 -7.77
C PHE A 71 -3.06 0.64 -8.17
N ASP A 72 -2.81 -0.03 -9.28
CA ASP A 72 -3.54 -1.22 -9.68
C ASP A 72 -2.74 -2.47 -9.30
N ALA A 73 -3.42 -3.51 -8.82
CA ALA A 73 -2.79 -4.75 -8.44
C ALA A 73 -3.63 -5.98 -8.77
N ALA A 74 -2.96 -7.09 -9.08
CA ALA A 74 -3.60 -8.38 -9.30
C ALA A 74 -2.67 -9.52 -8.88
N THR A 75 -3.24 -10.66 -8.47
CA THR A 75 -2.47 -11.90 -8.41
C THR A 75 -2.26 -12.46 -9.81
N VAL A 76 -1.16 -13.16 -10.03
CA VAL A 76 -0.86 -13.84 -11.29
C VAL A 76 -1.09 -15.34 -11.11
N LEU A 77 -2.15 -15.87 -11.73
CA LEU A 77 -2.53 -17.27 -11.59
C LEU A 77 -1.34 -18.21 -11.89
N PRO A 78 -1.15 -19.31 -11.14
CA PRO A 78 -2.08 -19.90 -10.16
C PRO A 78 -2.05 -19.28 -8.76
N ALA A 79 -1.28 -18.23 -8.50
CA ALA A 79 -1.31 -17.53 -7.21
C ALA A 79 -2.68 -16.89 -6.98
N THR A 80 -3.21 -17.04 -5.78
CA THR A 80 -4.59 -16.67 -5.45
C THR A 80 -4.71 -15.69 -4.29
N ARG A 81 -3.58 -15.12 -3.80
CA ARG A 81 -3.57 -14.30 -2.58
C ARG A 81 -2.38 -13.38 -2.51
N ASP A 82 -2.37 -12.51 -1.52
CA ASP A 82 -1.21 -11.78 -0.99
C ASP A 82 -0.79 -10.58 -1.84
N ILE A 83 -1.70 -9.62 -1.98
CA ILE A 83 -1.38 -8.29 -2.52
C ILE A 83 -1.01 -7.40 -1.35
N ASN A 84 0.25 -6.99 -1.25
CA ASN A 84 0.77 -6.17 -0.16
C ASN A 84 1.47 -4.91 -0.68
N ILE A 85 1.31 -3.83 0.08
CA ILE A 85 2.10 -2.61 -0.05
C ILE A 85 2.60 -2.15 1.30
N THR A 86 3.86 -1.73 1.35
CA THR A 86 4.51 -1.06 2.47
C THR A 86 4.53 0.44 2.21
N PHE A 87 4.19 1.25 3.20
CA PHE A 87 4.34 2.71 3.16
C PHE A 87 4.79 3.26 4.51
N HIS A 88 5.35 4.45 4.53
CA HIS A 88 6.13 4.96 5.65
C HIS A 88 7.16 3.94 6.12
N GLY A 89 7.84 3.32 5.14
CA GLY A 89 8.71 2.19 5.35
C GLY A 89 10.18 2.54 5.51
N SER A 90 10.91 1.66 6.20
CA SER A 90 12.36 1.59 6.23
C SER A 90 12.83 0.14 6.08
N TRP A 91 14.12 -0.02 5.81
CA TRP A 91 14.78 -1.31 5.66
C TRP A 91 15.98 -1.38 6.60
N ASP A 92 16.12 -2.48 7.34
CA ASP A 92 17.29 -2.80 8.14
C ASP A 92 18.30 -3.55 7.27
N GLU A 93 19.35 -2.86 6.85
CA GLU A 93 20.38 -3.43 5.98
C GLU A 93 21.21 -4.52 6.68
N GLU A 94 21.37 -4.45 8.00
CA GLU A 94 22.13 -5.45 8.74
C GLU A 94 21.37 -6.77 8.87
N LYS A 95 20.08 -6.69 9.13
CA LYS A 95 19.20 -7.86 9.26
C LYS A 95 18.60 -8.31 7.93
N ASN A 96 18.77 -7.50 6.89
CA ASN A 96 18.17 -7.71 5.57
C ASN A 96 16.66 -7.99 5.66
N CYS A 97 15.93 -7.11 6.33
CA CYS A 97 14.49 -7.23 6.50
C CYS A 97 13.81 -5.86 6.58
N ARG A 98 12.48 -5.86 6.35
CA ARG A 98 11.66 -4.68 6.63
C ARG A 98 11.78 -4.31 8.10
N ASP A 99 12.11 -3.04 8.37
CA ASP A 99 12.20 -2.47 9.69
C ASP A 99 10.87 -1.80 10.06
N VAL A 100 10.84 -0.50 10.27
CA VAL A 100 9.60 0.24 10.56
C VAL A 100 8.77 0.38 9.29
N ALA A 101 7.48 0.08 9.34
CA ALA A 101 6.57 0.30 8.24
C ALA A 101 5.10 0.07 8.63
N TYR A 102 4.18 0.72 7.93
CA TYR A 102 2.83 0.21 7.76
C TYR A 102 2.79 -0.70 6.56
N VAL A 103 2.12 -1.83 6.70
CA VAL A 103 1.84 -2.75 5.60
C VAL A 103 0.34 -2.88 5.44
N PHE A 104 -0.12 -2.61 4.26
CA PHE A 104 -1.48 -2.95 3.83
C PHE A 104 -1.45 -4.27 3.10
N GLY A 105 -2.39 -5.17 3.44
CA GLY A 105 -2.56 -6.47 2.79
C GLY A 105 -4.00 -6.74 2.38
N LEU A 106 -4.17 -7.23 1.15
CA LEU A 106 -5.40 -7.79 0.61
C LEU A 106 -5.19 -9.28 0.38
N GLU A 107 -5.96 -10.15 1.05
CA GLU A 107 -5.78 -11.62 1.04
C GLU A 107 -4.38 -12.08 1.52
N GLY A 108 -3.71 -11.31 2.39
CA GLY A 108 -2.40 -11.62 2.90
C GLY A 108 -2.42 -12.73 3.95
N TRP A 109 -2.52 -12.36 5.22
CA TRP A 109 -2.43 -13.29 6.36
C TRP A 109 -3.64 -14.21 6.47
N TRP A 110 -4.84 -13.72 6.12
CA TRP A 110 -6.10 -14.47 6.22
C TRP A 110 -6.91 -14.33 4.94
N ARG A 111 -7.50 -15.42 4.52
CA ARG A 111 -8.38 -15.40 3.35
C ARG A 111 -9.63 -14.56 3.61
N GLY A 112 -9.96 -13.67 2.70
CA GLY A 112 -11.14 -12.81 2.75
C GLY A 112 -10.97 -11.60 3.65
N TYR A 113 -9.72 -11.22 4.01
CA TYR A 113 -9.47 -10.05 4.85
C TYR A 113 -8.61 -9.01 4.16
N VAL A 114 -8.87 -7.78 4.55
CA VAL A 114 -8.06 -6.59 4.28
C VAL A 114 -7.54 -6.12 5.63
N GLY A 115 -6.29 -5.73 5.72
CA GLY A 115 -5.73 -5.30 6.98
C GLY A 115 -4.52 -4.42 6.88
N PHE A 116 -4.25 -3.76 8.00
CA PHE A 116 -3.00 -3.07 8.28
C PHE A 116 -2.16 -3.85 9.28
N GLU A 117 -0.87 -3.85 9.06
CA GLU A 117 0.16 -4.37 9.96
C GLU A 117 1.21 -3.30 10.22
N LYS A 118 1.84 -3.35 11.39
CA LYS A 118 3.03 -2.55 11.73
C LYS A 118 4.25 -3.44 11.87
N SER A 119 5.34 -3.07 11.22
CA SER A 119 6.67 -3.63 11.43
C SER A 119 7.47 -2.77 12.44
N PRO A 120 8.50 -3.33 13.10
CA PRO A 120 9.11 -4.65 12.85
C PRO A 120 8.45 -5.82 13.56
N ASP A 121 7.59 -5.57 14.54
CA ASP A 121 7.02 -6.62 15.40
C ASP A 121 5.92 -7.44 14.70
N TYR A 122 5.61 -7.13 13.44
CA TYR A 122 4.50 -7.71 12.68
C TYR A 122 3.17 -7.65 13.43
N LYS A 123 3.00 -6.61 14.25
CA LYS A 123 1.76 -6.39 14.97
C LYS A 123 0.64 -6.12 13.98
N PHE A 124 -0.40 -6.88 14.12
CA PHE A 124 -1.62 -6.63 13.39
C PHE A 124 -2.33 -5.42 14.02
N VAL A 125 -2.51 -4.37 13.26
CA VAL A 125 -3.13 -3.14 13.75
C VAL A 125 -4.65 -3.24 13.64
N ALA A 126 -5.17 -3.65 12.47
CA ALA A 126 -6.59 -3.87 12.25
C ALA A 126 -6.87 -4.72 11.01
N ASN A 127 -8.02 -5.40 10.99
CA ASN A 127 -8.53 -6.08 9.81
C ASN A 127 -10.04 -5.95 9.67
N THR A 128 -10.51 -6.12 8.45
CA THR A 128 -11.92 -6.28 8.13
C THR A 128 -12.12 -7.36 7.09
N LYS A 129 -13.22 -8.09 7.20
CA LYS A 129 -13.62 -9.02 6.15
C LYS A 129 -14.24 -8.20 5.03
N LEU A 130 -13.50 -8.08 3.96
CA LEU A 130 -13.96 -7.39 2.77
C LEU A 130 -14.48 -8.40 1.76
N LEU A 131 -15.15 -7.95 0.78
CA LEU A 131 -15.65 -8.59 -0.43
C LEU A 131 -15.03 -9.95 -0.81
N ASN A 132 -15.71 -10.66 -1.68
CA ASN A 132 -15.18 -11.87 -2.29
C ASN A 132 -14.01 -11.51 -3.22
N PHE A 133 -12.81 -11.76 -2.73
CA PHE A 133 -11.60 -11.62 -3.54
C PHE A 133 -11.63 -12.60 -4.72
N VAL A 134 -11.33 -12.09 -5.91
CA VAL A 134 -11.28 -12.90 -7.14
C VAL A 134 -9.82 -12.94 -7.61
N PRO A 135 -9.15 -14.09 -7.54
CA PRO A 135 -7.79 -14.24 -8.05
C PRO A 135 -7.69 -13.85 -9.52
N GLY A 136 -6.65 -13.10 -9.87
CA GLY A 136 -6.42 -12.61 -11.24
C GLY A 136 -7.22 -11.37 -11.63
N LYS A 137 -8.23 -10.97 -10.84
CA LYS A 137 -8.90 -9.67 -11.04
C LYS A 137 -7.93 -8.55 -10.70
N THR A 138 -7.94 -7.50 -11.50
CA THR A 138 -7.26 -6.25 -11.16
C THR A 138 -8.13 -5.43 -10.21
N TYR A 139 -7.52 -4.99 -9.12
CA TYR A 139 -8.11 -4.08 -8.13
C TYR A 139 -7.39 -2.74 -8.20
N HIS A 140 -8.16 -1.65 -8.20
CA HIS A 140 -7.63 -0.32 -7.96
C HIS A 140 -7.58 -0.07 -6.46
N ILE A 141 -6.41 0.18 -5.92
CA ILE A 141 -6.18 0.33 -4.48
C ILE A 141 -5.66 1.73 -4.22
N ALA A 142 -6.24 2.41 -3.23
CA ALA A 142 -5.74 3.65 -2.72
C ALA A 142 -5.55 3.52 -1.19
N VAL A 143 -4.33 3.66 -0.73
CA VAL A 143 -3.96 3.56 0.69
C VAL A 143 -3.24 4.81 1.13
N GLY A 144 -3.48 5.24 2.36
CA GLY A 144 -2.80 6.43 2.86
C GLY A 144 -3.10 6.74 4.31
N ASN A 145 -2.64 7.90 4.71
CA ASN A 145 -2.85 8.43 6.05
C ASN A 145 -3.17 9.92 6.03
N ILE A 146 -3.92 10.34 7.03
CA ILE A 146 -4.10 11.74 7.41
C ILE A 146 -3.77 11.83 8.90
N ALA A 147 -2.64 12.42 9.24
CA ALA A 147 -2.04 12.28 10.55
C ALA A 147 -1.98 10.79 10.96
N ASN A 148 -2.55 10.40 12.10
CA ASN A 148 -2.58 9.01 12.56
C ASN A 148 -3.80 8.20 12.06
N ASP A 149 -4.65 8.78 11.22
CA ASP A 149 -5.78 8.07 10.61
C ASP A 149 -5.33 7.38 9.31
N LEU A 150 -5.33 6.05 9.32
CA LEU A 150 -4.98 5.19 8.20
C LEU A 150 -6.26 4.80 7.46
N PHE A 151 -6.21 4.75 6.13
CA PHE A 151 -7.38 4.38 5.33
C PHE A 151 -7.02 3.58 4.08
N ILE A 152 -7.99 2.80 3.62
CA ILE A 152 -7.88 2.01 2.40
C ILE A 152 -9.16 2.10 1.59
N PHE A 153 -9.01 2.37 0.31
CA PHE A 153 -10.05 2.21 -0.69
C PHE A 153 -9.71 1.06 -1.63
N VAL A 154 -10.70 0.28 -2.00
CA VAL A 154 -10.61 -0.76 -3.02
C VAL A 154 -11.70 -0.52 -4.05
N ASP A 155 -11.32 -0.38 -5.32
CA ASP A 155 -12.22 -0.02 -6.42
C ASP A 155 -13.08 1.23 -6.10
N GLY A 156 -12.48 2.23 -5.44
CA GLY A 156 -13.12 3.49 -5.07
C GLY A 156 -14.03 3.43 -3.84
N VAL A 157 -14.17 2.26 -3.19
CA VAL A 157 -14.98 2.09 -1.98
C VAL A 157 -14.08 2.08 -0.75
N LEU A 158 -14.41 2.90 0.26
CA LEU A 158 -13.70 2.90 1.54
C LEU A 158 -13.89 1.52 2.21
N ALA A 159 -12.80 0.77 2.25
CA ALA A 159 -12.78 -0.58 2.80
C ALA A 159 -12.54 -0.58 4.29
N MET A 160 -11.65 0.29 4.76
CA MET A 160 -11.31 0.42 6.17
C MET A 160 -10.70 1.78 6.44
N GLU A 161 -11.00 2.30 7.62
CA GLU A 161 -10.38 3.49 8.21
C GLU A 161 -10.18 3.23 9.71
N LEU A 162 -9.03 3.63 10.23
CA LEU A 162 -8.71 3.48 11.65
C LEU A 162 -7.74 4.56 12.12
N SER A 163 -7.79 4.90 13.40
CA SER A 163 -6.79 5.76 14.04
C SER A 163 -5.77 4.90 14.78
N ASP A 164 -4.48 5.05 14.47
CA ASP A 164 -3.41 4.40 15.22
C ASP A 164 -3.06 5.25 16.44
N ALA A 165 -3.23 4.69 17.65
CA ALA A 165 -2.92 5.38 18.90
C ALA A 165 -1.41 5.53 19.18
N ASP A 166 -0.57 4.79 18.44
CA ASP A 166 0.89 4.80 18.55
C ASP A 166 1.49 4.85 17.13
N PRO A 167 1.31 5.96 16.39
CA PRO A 167 1.66 6.03 14.98
C PRO A 167 3.17 5.96 14.74
N ILE A 168 3.54 5.43 13.57
CA ILE A 168 4.89 5.56 13.03
C ILE A 168 5.19 7.05 12.81
N ASP A 169 6.44 7.46 13.04
CA ASP A 169 6.87 8.82 12.70
C ASP A 169 6.94 9.00 11.17
N MET A 170 5.84 9.50 10.61
CA MET A 170 5.63 9.69 9.17
C MET A 170 6.46 10.85 8.60
N ASN A 171 7.20 11.60 9.43
CA ASN A 171 8.17 12.59 8.98
C ASN A 171 9.60 12.06 8.97
N LYS A 172 9.81 10.84 9.47
CA LYS A 172 11.09 10.15 9.50
C LYS A 172 11.18 9.00 8.51
N TYR A 173 10.10 8.28 8.31
CA TYR A 173 10.03 7.12 7.44
C TYR A 173 9.10 7.41 6.26
N GLY A 174 9.58 7.26 5.03
CA GLY A 174 8.83 7.70 3.84
C GLY A 174 8.92 6.75 2.65
N ARG A 175 9.61 5.62 2.73
CA ARG A 175 9.73 4.69 1.59
C ARG A 175 8.44 3.91 1.37
N ILE A 176 8.16 3.65 0.09
CA ILE A 176 7.06 2.79 -0.36
C ILE A 176 7.67 1.49 -0.89
N GLY A 177 7.00 0.35 -0.69
CA GLY A 177 7.46 -0.92 -1.21
C GLY A 177 6.33 -1.88 -1.54
N PHE A 178 6.59 -2.79 -2.47
CA PHE A 178 5.69 -3.89 -2.80
C PHE A 178 6.30 -5.20 -2.34
N GLU A 179 5.43 -6.13 -1.93
CA GLU A 179 5.83 -7.44 -1.44
C GLU A 179 5.19 -8.58 -2.24
N ALA A 180 5.90 -9.69 -2.28
CA ALA A 180 5.40 -10.98 -2.77
C ALA A 180 5.80 -12.09 -1.78
N PHE A 181 4.87 -12.55 -0.94
CA PHE A 181 5.13 -13.62 0.05
C PHE A 181 4.42 -14.91 -0.36
N CYS A 182 5.17 -15.95 -0.72
CA CYS A 182 4.64 -17.22 -1.23
C CYS A 182 3.65 -17.03 -2.39
N THR A 183 3.89 -16.09 -3.27
CA THR A 183 2.92 -15.66 -4.29
C THR A 183 3.59 -15.16 -5.56
N ARG A 184 2.77 -14.87 -6.54
CA ARG A 184 3.10 -14.09 -7.71
C ARG A 184 2.04 -13.00 -7.89
N VAL A 185 2.48 -11.75 -7.83
CA VAL A 185 1.62 -10.57 -7.90
C VAL A 185 2.14 -9.58 -8.91
N LYS A 186 1.29 -8.69 -9.36
CA LYS A 186 1.69 -7.62 -10.28
C LYS A 186 1.03 -6.30 -9.91
N TYR A 187 1.75 -5.21 -10.16
CA TYR A 187 1.38 -3.84 -9.82
C TYR A 187 1.56 -2.92 -11.01
N LYS A 188 0.71 -1.91 -11.14
CA LYS A 188 0.76 -0.93 -12.23
C LYS A 188 0.18 0.41 -11.78
N ASN A 189 0.42 1.47 -12.57
CA ASN A 189 -0.19 2.78 -12.39
C ASN A 189 0.03 3.37 -10.98
N LEU A 190 1.27 3.22 -10.47
CA LEU A 190 1.63 3.78 -9.17
C LEU A 190 1.63 5.31 -9.24
N VAL A 191 0.84 5.92 -8.38
CA VAL A 191 0.83 7.37 -8.15
C VAL A 191 0.96 7.63 -6.65
N VAL A 192 1.83 8.56 -6.28
CA VAL A 192 1.96 9.04 -4.90
C VAL A 192 1.61 10.51 -4.87
N LYS A 193 0.74 10.91 -3.93
CA LYS A 193 0.29 12.29 -3.77
C LYS A 193 0.52 12.78 -2.35
N GLN A 194 0.84 14.06 -2.21
CA GLN A 194 0.72 14.76 -0.95
C GLN A 194 -0.75 15.10 -0.74
N ILE A 195 -1.36 14.65 0.35
CA ILE A 195 -2.80 14.85 0.54
C ILE A 195 -3.14 16.31 0.77
N GLU A 196 -4.01 16.86 -0.08
CA GLU A 196 -4.83 18.04 0.20
C GLU A 196 -6.24 17.58 0.55
N LYS A 197 -6.79 18.13 1.62
CA LYS A 197 -8.06 17.67 2.19
C LYS A 197 -8.90 18.81 2.71
N VAL A 198 -10.21 18.57 2.74
CA VAL A 198 -11.17 19.37 3.48
C VAL A 198 -11.92 18.47 4.47
N TYR A 199 -12.43 19.05 5.57
CA TYR A 199 -13.27 18.30 6.50
C TYR A 199 -14.57 17.91 5.80
N SER A 200 -14.90 16.63 5.83
CA SER A 200 -16.23 16.16 5.46
C SER A 200 -17.24 16.62 6.51
N LYS A 201 -18.45 17.00 6.08
CA LYS A 201 -19.51 17.24 7.05
C LYS A 201 -19.86 15.93 7.73
N PRO A 202 -20.00 15.88 9.06
CA PRO A 202 -20.49 14.69 9.73
C PRO A 202 -21.84 14.29 9.14
N GLY A 203 -21.99 13.01 8.80
CA GLY A 203 -23.25 12.48 8.26
C GLY A 203 -24.40 12.47 9.29
N TYR A 204 -24.09 12.79 10.53
CA TYR A 204 -25.03 12.89 11.64
C TYR A 204 -24.65 14.09 12.51
N ASP A 205 -25.57 15.05 12.59
CA ASP A 205 -25.49 16.22 13.48
C ASP A 205 -26.55 16.05 14.57
N PRO A 206 -26.19 15.63 15.78
CA PRO A 206 -27.15 15.44 16.85
C PRO A 206 -27.73 16.81 17.31
N GLU A 207 -29.04 16.91 17.34
CA GLU A 207 -29.79 18.09 17.75
C GLU A 207 -29.99 18.18 19.29
N PHE A 208 -28.93 18.00 20.10
CA PHE A 208 -29.02 18.15 21.55
C PHE A 208 -27.73 18.66 22.19
#